data_e3756724f0c3aad874edbc1af7ad2f77
#
_entry.id   e3756724f0c3aad874edbc1af7ad2f77
#
_cell.length_a   1.000
_cell.length_b   1.000
_cell.length_c   1.000
_cell.angle_alpha   90.00
_cell.angle_beta   90.00
_cell.angle_gamma   90.00
#
_symmetry.space_group_name_H-M   'P 1'
#
loop_
_entity.id
_entity.type
_entity.pdbx_description
1 polymer ?
#
loop_
_entity_poly.entity_id
_entity_poly.type
_entity_poly.pdbx_seq_one_letter_code
_entity_poly.pdbx_strand_id
1 'polypeptide(L)'
;MTATRRIALTLLFLALASTYGAAKEETVDQLKARIASARPEDRSELCIRIAQQQLHNADRLYIDGKVEEARAAVDDIVTYSEKARDAALQTKKRLKNVEIDVRKIADKLRDVKRTLSFDDQPPVEQAIRRLEDVRTSLLQEMFAKGKKKESK
;
A
#
# COMPACT_ATOMS: atom_id res chain seq x y z
N MET A 1 16.46 39.83 43.03
CA MET A 1 15.41 39.76 41.99
C MET A 1 15.84 39.22 40.62
N THR A 2 17.02 38.64 40.49
CA THR A 2 17.55 38.15 39.18
C THR A 2 17.50 36.64 39.00
N ALA A 3 17.26 35.85 40.06
CA ALA A 3 17.22 34.39 39.99
C ALA A 3 15.85 33.82 39.53
N THR A 4 14.75 34.45 39.92
CA THR A 4 13.41 34.04 39.57
C THR A 4 13.08 34.25 38.10
N ARG A 5 13.72 35.19 37.43
CA ARG A 5 13.46 35.48 36.00
C ARG A 5 14.16 34.49 35.06
N ARG A 6 15.22 33.82 35.51
CA ARG A 6 15.96 32.80 34.72
C ARG A 6 15.29 31.46 34.76
N ILE A 7 14.58 31.11 35.85
CA ILE A 7 13.84 29.85 35.98
C ILE A 7 12.55 29.84 35.10
N ALA A 8 11.89 31.01 34.96
CA ALA A 8 10.71 31.13 34.10
C ALA A 8 11.03 30.96 32.60
N LEU A 9 12.23 31.41 32.16
CA LEU A 9 12.63 31.26 30.75
C LEU A 9 13.01 29.81 30.39
N THR A 10 13.57 29.05 31.33
CA THR A 10 13.95 27.63 31.07
C THR A 10 12.74 26.71 31.06
N LEU A 11 11.68 27.00 31.82
CA LEU A 11 10.42 26.23 31.79
C LEU A 11 9.62 26.50 30.49
N LEU A 12 9.73 27.67 29.90
CA LEU A 12 9.05 27.97 28.64
C LEU A 12 9.69 27.24 27.45
N PHE A 13 11.00 26.96 27.49
CA PHE A 13 11.69 26.22 26.41
C PHE A 13 11.43 24.71 26.43
N LEU A 14 11.07 24.15 27.59
CA LEU A 14 10.76 22.71 27.74
C LEU A 14 9.37 22.33 27.24
N ALA A 15 8.46 23.30 27.15
CA ALA A 15 7.06 23.08 26.69
C ALA A 15 6.95 23.05 25.14
N LEU A 16 7.95 23.55 24.38
CA LEU A 16 7.91 23.56 22.92
C LEU A 16 8.45 22.28 22.25
N ALA A 17 9.04 21.37 23.01
CA ALA A 17 9.64 20.15 22.47
C ALA A 17 8.65 18.97 22.31
N SER A 18 7.38 19.12 22.70
CA SER A 18 6.42 18.01 22.77
C SER A 18 5.44 17.92 21.61
N THR A 19 5.62 18.69 20.53
CA THR A 19 4.69 18.65 19.37
C THR A 19 5.32 18.09 18.08
N TYR A 20 6.36 17.27 18.19
CA TYR A 20 6.65 16.34 17.11
C TYR A 20 5.71 15.15 17.26
N GLY A 21 4.43 15.39 17.01
CA GLY A 21 3.45 14.34 16.80
C GLY A 21 3.92 13.54 15.60
N ALA A 22 4.41 12.32 15.82
CA ALA A 22 4.55 11.34 14.77
C ALA A 22 3.23 11.33 14.01
N ALA A 23 3.24 11.69 12.73
CA ALA A 23 2.04 11.64 11.90
C ALA A 23 1.52 10.21 12.00
N LYS A 24 0.40 10.02 12.70
CA LYS A 24 -0.19 8.70 12.91
C LYS A 24 -0.53 8.16 11.53
N GLU A 25 0.13 7.06 11.17
CA GLU A 25 -0.11 6.42 9.89
C GLU A 25 -1.59 6.07 9.78
N GLU A 26 -2.22 6.44 8.67
CA GLU A 26 -3.64 6.16 8.44
C GLU A 26 -3.88 4.65 8.45
N THR A 27 -4.91 4.22 9.17
CA THR A 27 -5.30 2.82 9.21
C THR A 27 -5.95 2.37 7.89
N VAL A 28 -5.98 1.06 7.65
CA VAL A 28 -6.67 0.48 6.49
C VAL A 28 -8.12 0.96 6.40
N ASP A 29 -8.84 1.01 7.52
CA ASP A 29 -10.25 1.44 7.53
C ASP A 29 -10.40 2.92 7.18
N GLN A 30 -9.50 3.78 7.64
CA GLN A 30 -9.48 5.19 7.27
C GLN A 30 -9.19 5.36 5.77
N LEU A 31 -8.25 4.61 5.22
CA LEU A 31 -7.97 4.61 3.79
C LEU A 31 -9.16 4.11 2.98
N LYS A 32 -9.81 3.01 3.41
CA LYS A 32 -11.03 2.49 2.77
C LYS A 32 -12.16 3.54 2.74
N ALA A 33 -12.38 4.24 3.84
CA ALA A 33 -13.37 5.30 3.92
C ALA A 33 -13.05 6.47 2.96
N ARG A 34 -11.79 6.82 2.79
CA ARG A 34 -11.36 7.89 1.88
C ARG A 34 -11.58 7.57 0.40
N ILE A 35 -11.52 6.30 -0.01
CA ILE A 35 -11.72 5.92 -1.42
C ILE A 35 -13.09 6.40 -1.93
N ALA A 36 -14.14 6.31 -1.10
CA ALA A 36 -15.49 6.68 -1.49
C ALA A 36 -15.61 8.16 -1.91
N SER A 37 -14.88 9.04 -1.24
CA SER A 37 -14.88 10.50 -1.49
C SER A 37 -13.69 10.98 -2.34
N ALA A 38 -12.73 10.09 -2.67
CA ALA A 38 -11.55 10.45 -3.40
C ALA A 38 -11.84 10.75 -4.88
N ARG A 39 -11.10 11.71 -5.43
CA ARG A 39 -11.11 11.96 -6.87
C ARG A 39 -10.66 10.69 -7.62
N PRO A 40 -11.18 10.42 -8.81
CA PRO A 40 -10.82 9.23 -9.60
C PRO A 40 -9.30 9.05 -9.75
N GLU A 41 -8.57 10.14 -9.89
CA GLU A 41 -7.10 10.17 -10.06
C GLU A 41 -6.34 9.70 -8.81
N ASP A 42 -6.88 9.94 -7.63
CA ASP A 42 -6.24 9.64 -6.34
C ASP A 42 -6.58 8.22 -5.86
N ARG A 43 -7.64 7.60 -6.41
CA ARG A 43 -8.11 6.27 -5.99
C ARG A 43 -7.06 5.18 -6.16
N SER A 44 -6.30 5.22 -7.26
CA SER A 44 -5.26 4.21 -7.51
C SER A 44 -4.18 4.23 -6.43
N GLU A 45 -3.76 5.41 -5.98
CA GLU A 45 -2.77 5.55 -4.90
C GLU A 45 -3.30 5.06 -3.56
N LEU A 46 -4.53 5.44 -3.20
CA LEU A 46 -5.16 4.99 -1.96
C LEU A 46 -5.29 3.46 -1.93
N CYS A 47 -5.69 2.85 -3.04
CA CYS A 47 -5.78 1.39 -3.15
C CYS A 47 -4.41 0.73 -2.99
N ILE A 48 -3.34 1.25 -3.60
CA ILE A 48 -1.98 0.75 -3.42
C ILE A 48 -1.54 0.86 -1.96
N ARG A 49 -1.81 1.97 -1.29
CA ARG A 49 -1.49 2.12 0.14
C ARG A 49 -2.18 1.07 1.01
N ILE A 50 -3.45 0.76 0.72
CA ILE A 50 -4.17 -0.33 1.42
C ILE A 50 -3.48 -1.67 1.16
N ALA A 51 -3.17 -1.99 -0.09
CA ALA A 51 -2.51 -3.25 -0.44
C ALA A 51 -1.15 -3.39 0.26
N GLN A 52 -0.37 -2.32 0.36
CA GLN A 52 0.92 -2.31 1.06
C GLN A 52 0.76 -2.51 2.58
N GLN A 53 -0.23 -1.86 3.20
CA GLN A 53 -0.50 -2.08 4.63
C GLN A 53 -0.99 -3.50 4.91
N GLN A 54 -1.84 -4.04 4.05
CA GLN A 54 -2.31 -5.42 4.19
C GLN A 54 -1.18 -6.44 3.96
N LEU A 55 -0.21 -6.15 3.10
CA LEU A 55 0.98 -6.97 2.96
C LEU A 55 1.79 -7.05 4.27
N HIS A 56 1.99 -5.91 4.91
CA HIS A 56 2.66 -5.87 6.22
C HIS A 56 1.84 -6.60 7.31
N ASN A 57 0.52 -6.46 7.29
CA ASN A 57 -0.36 -7.16 8.21
C ASN A 57 -0.32 -8.67 7.97
N ALA A 58 -0.38 -9.13 6.72
CA ALA A 58 -0.34 -10.55 6.36
C ALA A 58 0.95 -11.20 6.84
N ASP A 59 2.11 -10.57 6.61
CA ASP A 59 3.41 -11.08 7.07
C ASP A 59 3.42 -11.27 8.58
N ARG A 60 2.99 -10.26 9.34
CA ARG A 60 2.89 -10.33 10.80
C ARG A 60 1.93 -11.42 11.28
N LEU A 61 0.75 -11.52 10.66
CA LEU A 61 -0.26 -12.50 11.03
C LEU A 61 0.22 -13.93 10.79
N TYR A 62 0.97 -14.19 9.71
CA TYR A 62 1.61 -15.49 9.48
C TYR A 62 2.67 -15.80 10.55
N ILE A 63 3.50 -14.83 10.92
CA ILE A 63 4.49 -15.00 12.00
C ILE A 63 3.80 -15.32 13.33
N ASP A 64 2.66 -14.67 13.62
CA ASP A 64 1.87 -14.89 14.83
C ASP A 64 1.03 -16.18 14.79
N GLY A 65 1.07 -16.96 13.69
CA GLY A 65 0.30 -18.19 13.52
C GLY A 65 -1.20 -17.98 13.29
N LYS A 66 -1.63 -16.75 12.97
CA LYS A 66 -3.02 -16.37 12.68
C LYS A 66 -3.34 -16.56 11.20
N VAL A 67 -3.30 -17.80 10.74
CA VAL A 67 -3.33 -18.15 9.31
C VAL A 67 -4.59 -17.64 8.60
N GLU A 68 -5.77 -17.78 9.20
CA GLU A 68 -7.03 -17.36 8.55
C GLU A 68 -7.12 -15.84 8.42
N GLU A 69 -6.67 -15.09 9.43
CA GLU A 69 -6.60 -13.63 9.35
C GLU A 69 -5.56 -13.19 8.31
N ALA A 70 -4.42 -13.89 8.21
CA ALA A 70 -3.41 -13.66 7.20
C ALA A 70 -3.94 -13.88 5.78
N ARG A 71 -4.70 -14.94 5.55
CA ARG A 71 -5.36 -15.21 4.26
C ARG A 71 -6.33 -14.09 3.88
N ALA A 72 -7.13 -13.61 4.81
CA ALA A 72 -8.03 -12.47 4.56
C ALA A 72 -7.25 -11.20 4.17
N ALA A 73 -6.10 -10.95 4.83
CA ALA A 73 -5.24 -9.83 4.46
C ALA A 73 -4.62 -10.02 3.06
N VAL A 74 -4.24 -11.25 2.68
CA VAL A 74 -3.75 -11.57 1.33
C VAL A 74 -4.84 -11.33 0.27
N ASP A 75 -6.08 -11.69 0.53
CA ASP A 75 -7.21 -11.42 -0.36
C ASP A 75 -7.45 -9.91 -0.54
N ASP A 76 -7.33 -9.14 0.53
CA ASP A 76 -7.39 -7.67 0.46
C ASP A 76 -6.25 -7.09 -0.40
N ILE A 77 -5.02 -7.61 -0.31
CA ILE A 77 -3.90 -7.18 -1.16
C ILE A 77 -4.28 -7.28 -2.63
N VAL A 78 -4.81 -8.42 -3.05
CA VAL A 78 -5.22 -8.65 -4.44
C VAL A 78 -6.36 -7.73 -4.83
N THR A 79 -7.41 -7.68 -4.01
CA THR A 79 -8.61 -6.86 -4.26
C THR A 79 -8.25 -5.38 -4.48
N TYR A 80 -7.39 -4.83 -3.62
CA TYR A 80 -7.00 -3.42 -3.73
C TYR A 80 -5.98 -3.16 -4.84
N SER A 81 -5.14 -4.13 -5.19
CA SER A 81 -4.27 -4.03 -6.37
C SER A 81 -5.08 -4.02 -7.67
N GLU A 82 -6.13 -4.83 -7.77
CA GLU A 82 -7.06 -4.83 -8.91
C GLU A 82 -7.83 -3.51 -9.00
N LYS A 83 -8.35 -3.00 -7.89
CA LYS A 83 -9.00 -1.67 -7.86
C LYS A 83 -8.04 -0.54 -8.25
N ALA A 84 -6.77 -0.62 -7.86
CA ALA A 84 -5.76 0.35 -8.26
C ALA A 84 -5.50 0.32 -9.77
N ARG A 85 -5.39 -0.89 -10.37
CA ARG A 85 -5.32 -1.09 -11.81
C ARG A 85 -6.51 -0.45 -12.52
N ASP A 86 -7.73 -0.77 -12.08
CA ASP A 86 -8.95 -0.31 -12.72
C ASP A 86 -9.06 1.23 -12.70
N ALA A 87 -8.74 1.85 -11.56
CA ALA A 87 -8.68 3.30 -11.44
C ALA A 87 -7.61 3.92 -12.35
N ALA A 88 -6.43 3.31 -12.46
CA ALA A 88 -5.37 3.77 -13.34
C ALA A 88 -5.74 3.60 -14.83
N LEU A 89 -6.37 2.48 -15.20
CA LEU A 89 -6.86 2.24 -16.56
C LEU A 89 -7.98 3.22 -16.94
N GLN A 90 -8.91 3.49 -16.03
CA GLN A 90 -10.01 4.42 -16.27
C GLN A 90 -9.52 5.84 -16.49
N THR A 91 -8.59 6.32 -15.68
CA THR A 91 -8.08 7.70 -15.75
C THR A 91 -6.91 7.86 -16.72
N LYS A 92 -6.32 6.77 -17.18
CA LYS A 92 -5.07 6.73 -17.96
C LYS A 92 -3.89 7.44 -17.26
N LYS A 93 -3.98 7.58 -15.93
CA LYS A 93 -2.95 8.20 -15.10
C LYS A 93 -2.30 7.17 -14.19
N ARG A 94 -1.04 7.41 -13.80
CA ARG A 94 -0.27 6.61 -12.84
C ARG A 94 -0.05 5.13 -13.21
N LEU A 95 -0.30 4.72 -14.46
CA LEU A 95 -0.15 3.33 -14.92
C LEU A 95 1.21 2.74 -14.53
N LYS A 96 2.30 3.46 -14.83
CA LYS A 96 3.66 3.03 -14.51
C LYS A 96 3.90 2.91 -12.99
N ASN A 97 3.39 3.87 -12.21
CA ASN A 97 3.56 3.85 -10.76
C ASN A 97 2.84 2.65 -10.14
N VAL A 98 1.58 2.42 -10.54
CA VAL A 98 0.80 1.28 -10.07
C VAL A 98 1.47 -0.04 -10.47
N GLU A 99 2.00 -0.17 -11.71
CA GLU A 99 2.75 -1.36 -12.13
C GLU A 99 3.96 -1.62 -11.22
N ILE A 100 4.77 -0.60 -10.97
CA ILE A 100 5.96 -0.73 -10.12
C ILE A 100 5.57 -1.15 -8.70
N ASP A 101 4.53 -0.56 -8.14
CA ASP A 101 4.11 -0.86 -6.77
C ASP A 101 3.52 -2.28 -6.67
N VAL A 102 2.68 -2.71 -7.62
CA VAL A 102 2.15 -4.07 -7.68
C VAL A 102 3.27 -5.10 -7.85
N ARG A 103 4.30 -4.81 -8.66
CA ARG A 103 5.48 -5.67 -8.78
C ARG A 103 6.19 -5.85 -7.45
N LYS A 104 6.43 -4.75 -6.72
CA LYS A 104 7.06 -4.80 -5.40
C LYS A 104 6.23 -5.61 -4.39
N ILE A 105 4.89 -5.46 -4.43
CA ILE A 105 3.97 -6.24 -3.59
C ILE A 105 4.09 -7.73 -3.93
N ALA A 106 4.08 -8.10 -5.21
CA ALA A 106 4.23 -9.49 -5.65
C ALA A 106 5.57 -10.08 -5.23
N ASP A 107 6.68 -9.32 -5.33
CA ASP A 107 8.00 -9.75 -4.91
C ASP A 107 8.03 -10.01 -3.39
N LYS A 108 7.46 -9.13 -2.60
CA LYS A 108 7.35 -9.32 -1.13
C LYS A 108 6.47 -10.51 -0.75
N LEU A 109 5.36 -10.74 -1.45
CA LEU A 109 4.55 -11.94 -1.24
C LEU A 109 5.31 -13.23 -1.59
N ARG A 110 6.22 -13.22 -2.56
CA ARG A 110 7.11 -14.36 -2.83
C ARG A 110 8.04 -14.62 -1.65
N ASP A 111 8.57 -13.56 -1.03
CA ASP A 111 9.40 -13.71 0.17
C ASP A 111 8.58 -14.30 1.32
N VAL A 112 7.39 -13.79 1.61
CA VAL A 112 6.48 -14.34 2.62
C VAL A 112 6.18 -15.82 2.32
N LYS A 113 5.82 -16.17 1.08
CA LYS A 113 5.53 -17.56 0.69
C LYS A 113 6.66 -18.52 1.06
N ARG A 114 7.92 -18.11 0.91
CA ARG A 114 9.09 -18.97 1.22
C ARG A 114 9.22 -19.31 2.70
N THR A 115 8.62 -18.51 3.59
CA THR A 115 8.67 -18.75 5.04
C THR A 115 7.50 -19.59 5.55
N LEU A 116 6.48 -19.85 4.69
CA LEU A 116 5.27 -20.56 5.08
C LEU A 116 5.44 -22.07 4.97
N SER A 117 4.63 -22.81 5.78
CA SER A 117 4.43 -24.23 5.61
C SER A 117 3.89 -24.54 4.22
N PHE A 118 4.11 -25.75 3.74
CA PHE A 118 3.64 -26.19 2.41
C PHE A 118 2.13 -26.01 2.23
N ASP A 119 1.35 -26.29 3.28
CA ASP A 119 -0.11 -26.20 3.25
C ASP A 119 -0.65 -24.76 3.19
N ASP A 120 0.16 -23.79 3.62
CA ASP A 120 -0.23 -22.37 3.64
C ASP A 120 0.24 -21.60 2.39
N GLN A 121 1.08 -22.20 1.55
CA GLN A 121 1.60 -21.56 0.35
C GLN A 121 0.57 -21.35 -0.77
N PRO A 122 -0.39 -22.26 -1.05
CA PRO A 122 -1.26 -22.18 -2.23
C PRO A 122 -2.08 -20.88 -2.31
N PRO A 123 -2.70 -20.35 -1.23
CA PRO A 123 -3.42 -19.08 -1.30
C PRO A 123 -2.50 -17.90 -1.67
N VAL A 124 -1.31 -17.85 -1.11
CA VAL A 124 -0.33 -16.80 -1.42
C VAL A 124 0.16 -16.91 -2.86
N GLU A 125 0.39 -18.13 -3.34
CA GLU A 125 0.77 -18.36 -4.73
C GLU A 125 -0.32 -17.92 -5.71
N GLN A 126 -1.58 -18.20 -5.41
CA GLN A 126 -2.71 -17.72 -6.21
C GLN A 126 -2.77 -16.18 -6.22
N ALA A 127 -2.54 -15.53 -5.09
CA ALA A 127 -2.47 -14.08 -5.00
C ALA A 127 -1.35 -13.52 -5.87
N ILE A 128 -0.15 -14.10 -5.84
CA ILE A 128 0.97 -13.70 -6.69
C ILE A 128 0.60 -13.79 -8.18
N ARG A 129 -0.04 -14.87 -8.64
CA ARG A 129 -0.49 -14.99 -10.03
C ARG A 129 -1.46 -13.88 -10.41
N ARG A 130 -2.44 -13.58 -9.57
CA ARG A 130 -3.39 -12.48 -9.83
C ARG A 130 -2.71 -11.11 -9.89
N LEU A 131 -1.69 -10.86 -9.07
CA LEU A 131 -0.90 -9.62 -9.15
C LEU A 131 -0.10 -9.53 -10.46
N GLU A 132 0.42 -10.66 -10.97
CA GLU A 132 1.07 -10.67 -12.30
C GLU A 132 0.07 -10.37 -13.43
N ASP A 133 -1.18 -10.83 -13.34
CA ASP A 133 -2.24 -10.49 -14.28
C ASP A 133 -2.56 -8.98 -14.24
N VAL A 134 -2.60 -8.38 -13.04
CA VAL A 134 -2.74 -6.94 -12.86
C VAL A 134 -1.61 -6.20 -13.57
N ARG A 135 -0.36 -6.62 -13.38
CA ARG A 135 0.81 -6.03 -14.06
C ARG A 135 0.72 -6.15 -15.57
N THR A 136 0.38 -7.33 -16.06
CA THR A 136 0.23 -7.58 -17.51
C THR A 136 -0.78 -6.62 -18.14
N SER A 137 -1.92 -6.41 -17.49
CA SER A 137 -2.94 -5.47 -17.97
C SER A 137 -2.43 -4.02 -18.04
N LEU A 138 -1.67 -3.58 -17.05
CA LEU A 138 -1.09 -2.24 -17.02
C LEU A 138 -0.03 -2.07 -18.11
N LEU A 139 0.84 -3.06 -18.28
CA LEU A 139 1.88 -3.06 -19.32
C LEU A 139 1.26 -3.01 -20.71
N GLN A 140 0.24 -3.81 -20.99
CA GLN A 140 -0.49 -3.81 -22.26
C GLN A 140 -1.03 -2.42 -22.60
N GLU A 141 -1.65 -1.73 -21.63
CA GLU A 141 -2.16 -0.36 -21.85
C GLU A 141 -1.04 0.65 -22.12
N MET A 142 0.08 0.55 -21.39
CA MET A 142 1.23 1.43 -21.61
C MET A 142 1.85 1.25 -22.99
N PHE A 143 1.99 0.00 -23.46
CA PHE A 143 2.59 -0.30 -24.77
C PHE A 143 1.63 -0.04 -25.94
N ALA A 144 0.31 -0.19 -25.75
CA ALA A 144 -0.67 0.17 -26.78
C ALA A 144 -0.60 1.66 -27.14
N LYS A 145 -0.28 2.52 -26.18
CA LYS A 145 -0.07 3.96 -26.42
C LYS A 145 1.23 4.26 -27.16
N GLY A 146 2.27 3.47 -26.94
CA GLY A 146 3.56 3.62 -27.65
C GLY A 146 3.40 3.43 -29.15
N LYS A 147 2.73 2.37 -29.60
CA LYS A 147 2.48 2.06 -30.99
C LYS A 147 1.68 3.15 -31.75
N LYS A 148 0.77 3.85 -31.05
CA LYS A 148 -0.05 4.91 -31.66
C LYS A 148 0.71 6.22 -31.89
N LYS A 149 1.87 6.42 -31.25
CA LYS A 149 2.74 7.59 -31.47
C LYS A 149 3.71 7.41 -32.61
N GLU A 150 4.08 6.17 -32.95
CA GLU A 150 5.01 5.88 -34.06
C GLU A 150 4.34 5.83 -35.42
N SER A 151 2.99 5.77 -35.49
CA SER A 151 2.22 5.70 -36.74
C SER A 151 1.67 7.05 -37.21
N LYS A 152 2.18 8.17 -36.69
CA LYS A 152 1.89 9.54 -37.14
C LYS A 152 3.17 10.24 -37.56
#